data_923104b838bd3cf5844574810e203e04
#
_entry.id   923104b838bd3cf5844574810e203e04
#
_cell.length_a   1.000
_cell.length_b   1.000
_cell.length_c   1.000
_cell.angle_alpha   90.00
_cell.angle_beta   90.00
_cell.angle_gamma   90.00
#
_symmetry.space_group_name_H-M   'P 1'
#
loop_
_entity.id
_entity.type
_entity.pdbx_description
1 polymer ?
#
loop_
_entity_poly.entity_id
_entity_poly.type
_entity_poly.pdbx_seq_one_letter_code
_entity_poly.pdbx_strand_id
1 'polypeptide(L)'
;MNSKSRLSLLVVQILIISLVTALFGRLFFLQVASGAKYQDAALSIQSRDVITPAIRGIIVDGSGVALASNKVGLAITIDRIVVDELDDKGFALMQRLANLLQLEYADIYQNTRLCGELPAGQKAGCWQGSRYQPIPITKSADPNTAIQIVERADLFPGVTAKPVAIRAYPSFFDVNAAHLLGYVGPLTENDLLSTNEKQYFRSESIGKSGLEIQYDSYLRGVPGIRTVIVDRKESITKESQNKSSIDGDHLVTSLDVRLQAATEKALKDAVLRGRANGYKSDSGAAVVMDVRTGRILAMAS
;
A
#
# COMPACT_ATOMS: atom_id res chain seq x y z
N MET A 1 25.85 49.35 59.88
CA MET A 1 25.14 48.31 59.11
C MET A 1 24.78 47.18 60.07
N ASN A 2 23.52 47.06 60.46
CA ASN A 2 23.03 46.18 61.53
C ASN A 2 23.32 44.69 61.20
N SER A 3 23.76 43.90 62.18
CA SER A 3 24.08 42.48 62.07
C SER A 3 22.88 41.67 61.44
N LYS A 4 21.65 42.10 61.69
CA LYS A 4 20.43 41.52 61.09
C LYS A 4 20.35 41.70 59.53
N SER A 5 20.83 42.84 59.01
CA SER A 5 20.83 43.09 57.55
C SER A 5 21.89 42.27 56.81
N ARG A 6 23.00 41.95 57.43
CA ARG A 6 24.06 41.06 56.87
C ARG A 6 23.61 39.62 56.84
N LEU A 7 22.86 39.15 57.84
CA LEU A 7 22.32 37.80 57.88
C LEU A 7 21.25 37.59 56.80
N SER A 8 20.34 38.53 56.62
CA SER A 8 19.33 38.44 55.55
C SER A 8 19.93 38.49 54.14
N LEU A 9 20.99 39.28 53.92
CA LEU A 9 21.72 39.28 52.64
C LEU A 9 22.42 37.93 52.38
N LEU A 10 23.04 37.32 53.40
CA LEU A 10 23.66 36.00 53.29
C LEU A 10 22.64 34.91 52.95
N VAL A 11 21.47 34.92 53.58
CA VAL A 11 20.39 33.97 53.29
C VAL A 11 19.92 34.11 51.85
N VAL A 12 19.69 35.34 51.36
CA VAL A 12 19.30 35.59 49.98
C VAL A 12 20.38 35.13 49.02
N GLN A 13 21.68 35.38 49.28
CA GLN A 13 22.75 34.89 48.44
C GLN A 13 22.82 33.36 48.36
N ILE A 14 22.67 32.66 49.48
CA ILE A 14 22.66 31.19 49.50
C ILE A 14 21.48 30.66 48.71
N LEU A 15 20.31 31.28 48.83
CA LEU A 15 19.10 30.90 48.10
C LEU A 15 19.27 31.09 46.60
N ILE A 16 19.87 32.21 46.16
CA ILE A 16 20.16 32.46 44.74
C ILE A 16 21.18 31.44 44.22
N ILE A 17 22.28 31.20 44.94
CA ILE A 17 23.31 30.23 44.55
C ILE A 17 22.70 28.82 44.44
N SER A 18 21.90 28.41 45.42
CA SER A 18 21.20 27.12 45.42
C SER A 18 20.27 26.97 44.20
N LEU A 19 19.49 28.01 43.88
CA LEU A 19 18.60 28.02 42.74
C LEU A 19 19.39 27.94 41.43
N VAL A 20 20.45 28.71 41.28
CA VAL A 20 21.31 28.69 40.10
C VAL A 20 21.97 27.33 39.92
N THR A 21 22.49 26.73 41.01
CA THR A 21 23.10 25.39 40.99
C THR A 21 22.06 24.34 40.59
N ALA A 22 20.84 24.40 41.10
CA ALA A 22 19.76 23.50 40.73
C ALA A 22 19.39 23.63 39.24
N LEU A 23 19.35 24.86 38.70
CA LEU A 23 19.12 25.11 37.26
C LEU A 23 20.25 24.54 36.41
N PHE A 24 21.50 24.76 36.75
CA PHE A 24 22.65 24.17 36.05
C PHE A 24 22.63 22.63 36.11
N GLY A 25 22.35 22.05 37.27
CA GLY A 25 22.21 20.62 37.44
C GLY A 25 21.08 20.04 36.55
N ARG A 26 19.94 20.75 36.51
CA ARG A 26 18.82 20.36 35.63
C ARG A 26 19.18 20.48 34.16
N LEU A 27 19.84 21.56 33.75
CA LEU A 27 20.29 21.77 32.39
C LEU A 27 21.27 20.69 31.95
N PHE A 28 22.28 20.40 32.79
CA PHE A 28 23.23 19.32 32.55
C PHE A 28 22.53 17.96 32.39
N PHE A 29 21.60 17.64 33.30
CA PHE A 29 20.83 16.40 33.21
C PHE A 29 20.03 16.30 31.88
N LEU A 30 19.38 17.37 31.50
CA LEU A 30 18.55 17.39 30.24
C LEU A 30 19.42 17.34 29.01
N GLN A 31 20.54 18.06 28.96
CA GLN A 31 21.37 18.16 27.76
C GLN A 31 22.37 17.02 27.60
N VAL A 32 22.97 16.56 28.70
CA VAL A 32 24.05 15.56 28.68
C VAL A 32 23.51 14.17 29.02
N ALA A 33 22.86 14.01 30.16
CA ALA A 33 22.43 12.69 30.63
C ALA A 33 21.21 12.15 29.87
N SER A 34 20.28 13.03 29.49
CA SER A 34 19.01 12.65 28.77
C SER A 34 18.96 13.15 27.35
N GLY A 35 19.98 13.87 26.85
CA GLY A 35 20.00 14.52 25.55
C GLY A 35 19.72 13.55 24.40
N ALA A 36 20.40 12.41 24.36
CA ALA A 36 20.19 11.39 23.34
C ALA A 36 18.73 10.90 23.30
N LYS A 37 18.13 10.61 24.46
CA LYS A 37 16.74 10.18 24.55
C LYS A 37 15.75 11.21 24.00
N TYR A 38 15.96 12.51 24.28
CA TYR A 38 15.13 13.58 23.76
C TYR A 38 15.36 13.81 22.27
N GLN A 39 16.58 13.62 21.79
CA GLN A 39 16.91 13.68 20.37
C GLN A 39 16.23 12.56 19.59
N ASP A 40 16.28 11.32 20.08
CA ASP A 40 15.60 10.17 19.48
C ASP A 40 14.07 10.38 19.48
N ALA A 41 13.52 10.88 20.58
CA ALA A 41 12.10 11.21 20.65
C ALA A 41 11.70 12.31 19.66
N ALA A 42 12.52 13.35 19.50
CA ALA A 42 12.29 14.40 18.51
C ALA A 42 12.34 13.86 17.07
N LEU A 43 13.33 13.02 16.77
CA LEU A 43 13.45 12.37 15.46
C LEU A 43 12.26 11.44 15.17
N SER A 44 11.79 10.69 16.16
CA SER A 44 10.63 9.81 15.99
C SER A 44 9.33 10.57 15.71
N ILE A 45 9.17 11.77 16.25
CA ILE A 45 8.02 12.64 15.96
C ILE A 45 8.08 13.20 14.52
N GLN A 46 9.29 13.46 14.03
CA GLN A 46 9.53 14.03 12.70
C GLN A 46 9.65 12.97 11.60
N SER A 47 9.84 11.70 11.96
CA SER A 47 9.99 10.63 10.97
C SER A 47 8.66 10.14 10.44
N ARG A 48 8.60 9.87 9.14
CA ARG A 48 7.44 9.30 8.43
C ARG A 48 7.89 8.17 7.53
N ASP A 49 7.20 7.05 7.60
CA ASP A 49 7.49 5.90 6.76
C ASP A 49 6.68 5.98 5.45
N VAL A 50 7.39 5.86 4.35
CA VAL A 50 6.86 5.77 2.99
C VAL A 50 7.06 4.33 2.52
N ILE A 51 5.97 3.66 2.22
CA ILE A 51 5.99 2.24 1.88
C ILE A 51 6.19 2.07 0.37
N THR A 52 7.13 1.20 0.00
CA THR A 52 7.35 0.75 -1.38
C THR A 52 6.86 -0.69 -1.51
N PRO A 53 5.79 -0.95 -2.27
CA PRO A 53 5.27 -2.31 -2.42
C PRO A 53 6.31 -3.26 -3.00
N ALA A 54 6.33 -4.51 -2.53
CA ALA A 54 7.09 -5.60 -3.13
C ALA A 54 6.39 -6.12 -4.39
N ILE A 55 7.14 -6.75 -5.30
CA ILE A 55 6.55 -7.46 -6.44
C ILE A 55 5.99 -8.79 -5.92
N ARG A 56 4.71 -9.02 -6.21
CA ARG A 56 4.01 -10.25 -5.78
C ARG A 56 4.53 -11.46 -6.54
N GLY A 57 4.78 -12.57 -5.86
CA GLY A 57 5.19 -13.83 -6.47
C GLY A 57 4.18 -14.35 -7.50
N ILE A 58 4.63 -15.05 -8.52
CA ILE A 58 3.76 -15.63 -9.56
C ILE A 58 3.19 -16.97 -9.09
N ILE A 59 2.03 -17.35 -9.64
CA ILE A 59 1.45 -18.68 -9.47
C ILE A 59 1.59 -19.41 -10.80
N VAL A 60 2.20 -20.57 -10.79
CA VAL A 60 2.41 -21.37 -12.00
C VAL A 60 1.78 -22.75 -11.84
N ASP A 61 1.46 -23.38 -12.96
CA ASP A 61 1.05 -24.77 -13.02
C ASP A 61 2.22 -25.73 -12.82
N GLY A 62 1.98 -27.04 -12.83
CA GLY A 62 3.01 -28.07 -12.67
C GLY A 62 4.06 -28.10 -13.79
N SER A 63 3.83 -27.45 -14.92
CA SER A 63 4.74 -27.32 -16.07
C SER A 63 5.45 -25.97 -16.14
N GLY A 64 5.15 -25.04 -15.22
CA GLY A 64 5.74 -23.71 -15.18
C GLY A 64 4.94 -22.65 -15.97
N VAL A 65 3.76 -22.97 -16.49
CA VAL A 65 2.87 -22.01 -17.15
C VAL A 65 2.26 -21.07 -16.11
N ALA A 66 2.35 -19.76 -16.32
CA ALA A 66 1.84 -18.77 -15.39
C ALA A 66 0.29 -18.75 -15.37
N LEU A 67 -0.29 -19.02 -14.21
CA LEU A 67 -1.72 -18.89 -13.92
C LEU A 67 -2.05 -17.51 -13.35
N ALA A 68 -1.14 -16.96 -12.54
CA ALA A 68 -1.18 -15.57 -12.12
C ALA A 68 0.22 -14.97 -12.19
N SER A 69 0.34 -13.80 -12.80
CA SER A 69 1.60 -13.12 -13.07
C SER A 69 1.51 -11.63 -12.75
N ASN A 70 2.57 -10.90 -13.05
CA ASN A 70 2.57 -9.44 -12.96
C ASN A 70 2.86 -8.86 -14.34
N LYS A 71 2.05 -7.91 -14.77
CA LYS A 71 2.31 -7.10 -15.97
C LYS A 71 2.77 -5.71 -15.56
N VAL A 72 3.59 -5.10 -16.38
CA VAL A 72 3.97 -3.70 -16.18
C VAL A 72 2.81 -2.81 -16.60
N GLY A 73 2.36 -1.96 -15.70
CA GLY A 73 1.43 -0.88 -15.98
C GLY A 73 2.10 0.47 -15.73
N LEU A 74 1.52 1.53 -16.27
CA LEU A 74 1.95 2.90 -15.98
C LEU A 74 0.98 3.51 -14.98
N ALA A 75 1.47 3.72 -13.74
CA ALA A 75 0.69 4.42 -12.73
C ALA A 75 0.91 5.92 -12.85
N ILE A 76 -0.18 6.66 -12.90
CA ILE A 76 -0.18 8.11 -12.70
C ILE A 76 -0.40 8.35 -11.22
N THR A 77 0.54 9.05 -10.60
CA THR A 77 0.50 9.35 -9.16
C THR A 77 0.55 10.85 -8.92
N ILE A 78 -0.10 11.29 -7.85
CA ILE A 78 -0.09 12.68 -7.38
C ILE A 78 0.71 12.75 -6.08
N ASP A 79 1.63 13.71 -6.01
CA ASP A 79 2.28 14.10 -4.76
C ASP A 79 1.40 15.11 -4.03
N ARG A 80 0.83 14.68 -2.90
CA ARG A 80 -0.10 15.49 -2.12
C ARG A 80 0.54 16.75 -1.56
N ILE A 81 1.82 16.70 -1.19
CA ILE A 81 2.53 17.85 -0.62
C ILE A 81 2.61 18.98 -1.65
N VAL A 82 3.03 18.64 -2.88
CA VAL A 82 3.14 19.63 -3.97
C VAL A 82 1.77 20.20 -4.31
N VAL A 83 0.74 19.38 -4.34
CA VAL A 83 -0.63 19.82 -4.68
C VAL A 83 -1.22 20.73 -3.60
N ASP A 84 -0.96 20.47 -2.32
CA ASP A 84 -1.43 21.30 -1.21
C ASP A 84 -0.78 22.68 -1.17
N GLU A 85 0.40 22.86 -1.78
CA GLU A 85 1.11 24.14 -1.91
C GLU A 85 0.58 25.01 -3.05
N LEU A 86 -0.25 24.47 -3.96
CA LEU A 86 -0.85 25.25 -5.06
C LEU A 86 -1.93 26.20 -4.53
N ASP A 87 -2.03 27.40 -5.11
CA ASP A 87 -2.96 28.46 -4.70
C ASP A 87 -4.42 27.99 -4.64
N ASP A 88 -4.83 27.15 -5.58
CA ASP A 88 -6.19 26.57 -5.67
C ASP A 88 -6.30 25.18 -5.01
N LYS A 89 -5.29 24.76 -4.23
CA LYS A 89 -5.17 23.41 -3.64
C LYS A 89 -5.32 22.31 -4.68
N GLY A 90 -4.84 22.54 -5.88
CA GLY A 90 -4.81 21.59 -6.98
C GLY A 90 -6.12 21.39 -7.72
N PHE A 91 -7.13 22.25 -7.54
CA PHE A 91 -8.41 22.12 -8.24
C PHE A 91 -8.25 22.10 -9.76
N ALA A 92 -7.57 23.10 -10.34
CA ALA A 92 -7.35 23.20 -11.78
C ALA A 92 -6.46 22.05 -12.31
N LEU A 93 -5.48 21.59 -11.51
CA LEU A 93 -4.66 20.43 -11.83
C LEU A 93 -5.48 19.16 -11.91
N MET A 94 -6.29 18.87 -10.88
CA MET A 94 -7.13 17.68 -10.83
C MET A 94 -8.17 17.67 -11.95
N GLN A 95 -8.71 18.84 -12.32
CA GLN A 95 -9.65 18.96 -13.42
C GLN A 95 -9.00 18.69 -14.78
N ARG A 96 -7.77 19.19 -15.00
CA ARG A 96 -6.99 18.86 -16.22
C ARG A 96 -6.65 17.37 -16.27
N LEU A 97 -6.29 16.79 -15.14
CA LEU A 97 -5.96 15.38 -15.05
C LEU A 97 -7.20 14.49 -15.29
N ALA A 98 -8.36 14.88 -14.77
CA ALA A 98 -9.64 14.21 -15.01
C ALA A 98 -9.98 14.17 -16.52
N ASN A 99 -9.87 15.30 -17.19
CA ASN A 99 -10.10 15.39 -18.63
C ASN A 99 -9.11 14.54 -19.43
N LEU A 100 -7.83 14.55 -19.06
CA LEU A 100 -6.77 13.81 -19.77
C LEU A 100 -6.93 12.29 -19.59
N LEU A 101 -7.27 11.84 -18.38
CA LEU A 101 -7.46 10.43 -18.02
C LEU A 101 -8.87 9.92 -18.32
N GLN A 102 -9.78 10.79 -18.76
CA GLN A 102 -11.22 10.46 -18.97
C GLN A 102 -11.87 9.89 -17.70
N LEU A 103 -11.52 10.47 -16.53
CA LEU A 103 -12.07 10.14 -15.23
C LEU A 103 -12.95 11.28 -14.71
N GLU A 104 -13.87 10.96 -13.82
CA GLU A 104 -14.65 11.97 -13.12
C GLU A 104 -13.76 12.73 -12.11
N TYR A 105 -13.88 14.07 -12.09
CA TYR A 105 -13.18 14.90 -11.12
C TYR A 105 -13.42 14.44 -9.67
N ALA A 106 -14.68 14.09 -9.37
CA ALA A 106 -15.09 13.65 -8.05
C ALA A 106 -14.31 12.41 -7.58
N ASP A 107 -14.04 11.46 -8.48
CA ASP A 107 -13.29 10.25 -8.17
C ASP A 107 -11.82 10.57 -7.86
N ILE A 108 -11.19 11.44 -8.67
CA ILE A 108 -9.80 11.86 -8.42
C ILE A 108 -9.71 12.58 -7.08
N TYR A 109 -10.60 13.55 -6.84
CA TYR A 109 -10.62 14.30 -5.59
C TYR A 109 -10.81 13.39 -4.38
N GLN A 110 -11.77 12.45 -4.45
CA GLN A 110 -12.05 11.49 -3.37
C GLN A 110 -10.86 10.58 -3.10
N ASN A 111 -10.23 10.04 -4.15
CA ASN A 111 -9.06 9.16 -4.04
C ASN A 111 -7.81 9.86 -3.47
N THR A 112 -7.69 11.17 -3.62
CA THR A 112 -6.57 11.95 -3.08
C THR A 112 -6.77 12.41 -1.64
N ARG A 113 -7.97 12.29 -1.08
CA ARG A 113 -8.23 12.64 0.32
C ARG A 113 -7.69 11.58 1.27
N LEU A 114 -7.02 11.99 2.32
CA LEU A 114 -6.49 11.08 3.33
C LEU A 114 -7.62 10.54 4.23
N CYS A 115 -7.72 9.23 4.38
CA CYS A 115 -8.75 8.61 5.25
C CYS A 115 -8.65 9.05 6.71
N GLY A 116 -7.45 9.38 7.19
CA GLY A 116 -7.22 9.88 8.54
C GLY A 116 -7.81 11.27 8.81
N GLU A 117 -8.03 12.06 7.76
CA GLU A 117 -8.56 13.44 7.85
C GLU A 117 -10.09 13.48 7.68
N LEU A 118 -10.72 12.35 7.38
CA LEU A 118 -12.14 12.28 7.07
C LEU A 118 -12.98 11.75 8.25
N PRO A 119 -14.23 12.29 8.44
CA PRO A 119 -15.20 11.71 9.35
C PRO A 119 -15.54 10.26 9.00
N ALA A 120 -15.93 9.45 9.99
CA ALA A 120 -16.18 8.02 9.83
C ALA A 120 -17.14 7.65 8.68
N GLY A 121 -18.12 8.47 8.36
CA GLY A 121 -19.10 8.23 7.28
C GLY A 121 -18.62 8.60 5.85
N GLN A 122 -17.43 9.20 5.68
CA GLN A 122 -16.93 9.72 4.41
C GLN A 122 -15.65 9.03 3.91
N LYS A 123 -15.32 7.86 4.44
CA LYS A 123 -14.06 7.14 4.16
C LYS A 123 -14.08 6.25 2.92
N ALA A 124 -15.15 6.23 2.14
CA ALA A 124 -15.20 5.45 0.92
C ALA A 124 -14.26 6.06 -0.15
N GLY A 125 -13.36 5.24 -0.71
CA GLY A 125 -12.46 5.64 -1.78
C GLY A 125 -11.29 6.56 -1.38
N CYS A 126 -11.10 6.89 -0.10
CA CYS A 126 -10.00 7.73 0.35
C CYS A 126 -8.65 6.99 0.37
N TRP A 127 -7.54 7.75 0.35
CA TRP A 127 -6.19 7.21 0.44
C TRP A 127 -5.85 6.77 1.88
N GLN A 128 -5.46 5.51 2.05
CA GLN A 128 -5.12 4.93 3.34
C GLN A 128 -3.63 5.00 3.68
N GLY A 129 -2.79 5.34 2.70
CA GLY A 129 -1.34 5.49 2.89
C GLY A 129 -0.95 6.82 3.52
N SER A 130 0.36 7.04 3.65
CA SER A 130 0.93 8.31 4.12
C SER A 130 0.69 9.42 3.10
N ARG A 131 0.57 10.68 3.56
CA ARG A 131 0.55 11.87 2.69
C ARG A 131 1.87 12.11 1.95
N TYR A 132 2.97 11.53 2.46
CA TYR A 132 4.31 11.58 1.86
C TYR A 132 4.52 10.50 0.80
N GLN A 133 3.54 9.64 0.60
CA GLN A 133 3.55 8.60 -0.42
C GLN A 133 2.76 9.09 -1.64
N PRO A 134 3.33 9.00 -2.85
CA PRO A 134 2.59 9.36 -4.05
C PRO A 134 1.29 8.57 -4.16
N ILE A 135 0.18 9.27 -4.36
CA ILE A 135 -1.17 8.69 -4.41
C ILE A 135 -1.46 8.22 -5.83
N PRO A 136 -1.70 6.94 -6.08
CA PRO A 136 -2.02 6.45 -7.42
C PRO A 136 -3.46 6.83 -7.82
N ILE A 137 -3.60 7.59 -8.90
CA ILE A 137 -4.89 7.90 -9.51
C ILE A 137 -5.34 6.77 -10.44
N THR A 138 -4.41 6.27 -11.24
CA THR A 138 -4.61 5.06 -12.04
C THR A 138 -3.33 4.24 -12.05
N LYS A 139 -3.46 2.92 -12.15
CA LYS A 139 -2.32 2.00 -12.26
C LYS A 139 -2.08 1.51 -13.69
N SER A 140 -2.98 1.85 -14.62
CA SER A 140 -2.96 1.36 -16.00
C SER A 140 -3.31 2.49 -16.98
N ALA A 141 -2.51 3.57 -16.94
CA ALA A 141 -2.65 4.66 -17.90
C ALA A 141 -2.16 4.23 -19.30
N ASP A 142 -2.78 4.82 -20.32
CA ASP A 142 -2.29 4.70 -21.68
C ASP A 142 -0.88 5.32 -21.79
N PRO A 143 0.08 4.68 -22.50
CA PRO A 143 1.44 5.18 -22.64
C PRO A 143 1.53 6.60 -23.20
N ASN A 144 0.67 6.95 -24.17
CA ASN A 144 0.67 8.30 -24.76
C ASN A 144 0.24 9.35 -23.73
N THR A 145 -0.76 9.03 -22.92
CA THR A 145 -1.21 9.89 -21.82
C THR A 145 -0.13 10.09 -20.76
N ALA A 146 0.56 9.00 -20.41
CA ALA A 146 1.68 9.07 -19.46
C ALA A 146 2.83 9.95 -19.98
N ILE A 147 3.18 9.83 -21.27
CA ILE A 147 4.19 10.67 -21.92
C ILE A 147 3.76 12.14 -21.90
N GLN A 148 2.52 12.46 -22.24
CA GLN A 148 2.00 13.84 -22.22
C GLN A 148 2.13 14.49 -20.84
N ILE A 149 1.89 13.72 -19.75
CA ILE A 149 2.06 14.23 -18.38
C ILE A 149 3.54 14.52 -18.08
N VAL A 150 4.43 13.62 -18.47
CA VAL A 150 5.87 13.77 -18.20
C VAL A 150 6.46 14.94 -19.01
N GLU A 151 6.08 15.08 -20.28
CA GLU A 151 6.55 16.17 -21.16
C GLU A 151 6.04 17.55 -20.75
N ARG A 152 4.86 17.61 -20.13
CA ARG A 152 4.24 18.85 -19.68
C ARG A 152 4.19 18.96 -18.15
N ALA A 153 5.32 18.69 -17.51
CA ALA A 153 5.43 18.74 -16.05
C ALA A 153 5.05 20.12 -15.46
N ASP A 154 5.21 21.19 -16.22
CA ASP A 154 4.77 22.56 -15.89
C ASP A 154 3.24 22.67 -15.74
N LEU A 155 2.48 21.93 -16.53
CA LEU A 155 1.03 21.89 -16.44
C LEU A 155 0.50 20.87 -15.40
N PHE A 156 1.36 19.93 -14.99
CA PHE A 156 1.04 18.84 -14.07
C PHE A 156 2.01 18.79 -12.87
N PRO A 157 2.16 19.90 -12.10
CA PRO A 157 3.06 19.93 -10.95
C PRO A 157 2.66 18.85 -9.94
N GLY A 158 3.66 18.10 -9.44
CA GLY A 158 3.42 17.00 -8.50
C GLY A 158 2.78 15.74 -9.07
N VAL A 159 2.54 15.68 -10.39
CA VAL A 159 2.06 14.46 -11.06
C VAL A 159 3.23 13.73 -11.70
N THR A 160 3.30 12.42 -11.48
CA THR A 160 4.35 11.58 -12.08
C THR A 160 3.75 10.32 -12.68
N ALA A 161 4.38 9.84 -13.77
CA ALA A 161 4.09 8.54 -14.37
C ALA A 161 5.22 7.56 -14.03
N LYS A 162 4.88 6.43 -13.44
CA LYS A 162 5.87 5.42 -13.02
C LYS A 162 5.44 4.02 -13.42
N PRO A 163 6.36 3.15 -13.86
CA PRO A 163 6.05 1.74 -14.06
C PRO A 163 5.74 1.08 -12.71
N VAL A 164 4.67 0.29 -12.68
CA VAL A 164 4.24 -0.49 -11.51
C VAL A 164 3.87 -1.90 -11.92
N ALA A 165 4.06 -2.85 -11.02
CA ALA A 165 3.60 -4.21 -11.21
C ALA A 165 2.09 -4.29 -10.94
N ILE A 166 1.33 -4.76 -11.93
CA ILE A 166 -0.11 -5.01 -11.83
C ILE A 166 -0.35 -6.50 -11.89
N ARG A 167 -1.10 -7.04 -10.92
CA ARG A 167 -1.50 -8.44 -10.93
C ARG A 167 -2.30 -8.77 -12.19
N ALA A 168 -1.94 -9.83 -12.87
CA ALA A 168 -2.57 -10.30 -14.09
C ALA A 168 -2.84 -11.80 -14.01
N TYR A 169 -3.98 -12.21 -14.58
CA TYR A 169 -4.40 -13.60 -14.66
C TYR A 169 -4.51 -13.98 -16.13
N PRO A 170 -3.38 -14.44 -16.74
CA PRO A 170 -3.37 -14.77 -18.16
C PRO A 170 -4.24 -15.99 -18.42
N SER A 171 -5.12 -15.89 -19.41
CA SER A 171 -6.03 -16.98 -19.81
C SER A 171 -5.42 -17.80 -20.93
N PHE A 172 -4.41 -18.62 -20.60
CA PHE A 172 -3.89 -19.58 -21.55
C PHE A 172 -4.93 -20.68 -21.81
N PHE A 173 -5.15 -21.06 -23.06
CA PHE A 173 -6.14 -22.07 -23.47
C PHE A 173 -7.58 -21.77 -23.02
N ASP A 174 -7.95 -20.50 -22.86
CA ASP A 174 -9.25 -20.04 -22.34
C ASP A 174 -9.55 -20.47 -20.89
N VAL A 175 -8.54 -20.80 -20.10
CA VAL A 175 -8.69 -21.08 -18.66
C VAL A 175 -9.15 -19.84 -17.93
N ASN A 176 -10.17 -19.97 -17.11
CA ASN A 176 -10.61 -18.94 -16.19
C ASN A 176 -10.00 -19.16 -14.79
N ALA A 177 -10.13 -20.34 -14.20
CA ALA A 177 -9.67 -20.74 -12.87
C ALA A 177 -9.93 -19.69 -11.74
N ALA A 178 -10.86 -18.74 -11.95
CA ALA A 178 -11.08 -17.60 -11.08
C ALA A 178 -11.43 -18.00 -9.64
N HIS A 179 -12.26 -19.03 -9.49
CA HIS A 179 -12.65 -19.53 -8.16
C HIS A 179 -11.49 -20.18 -7.41
N LEU A 180 -10.55 -20.80 -8.13
CA LEU A 180 -9.38 -21.44 -7.56
C LEU A 180 -8.27 -20.42 -7.25
N LEU A 181 -7.93 -19.59 -8.23
CA LEU A 181 -6.86 -18.58 -8.09
C LEU A 181 -7.27 -17.48 -7.12
N GLY A 182 -8.51 -17.02 -7.23
CA GLY A 182 -8.97 -15.85 -6.51
C GLY A 182 -8.47 -14.54 -7.14
N TYR A 183 -8.43 -13.50 -6.35
CA TYR A 183 -7.99 -12.16 -6.79
C TYR A 183 -7.33 -11.39 -5.65
N VAL A 184 -6.63 -10.32 -5.99
CA VAL A 184 -6.05 -9.36 -5.05
C VAL A 184 -6.88 -8.07 -5.02
N GLY A 185 -6.91 -7.44 -3.85
CA GLY A 185 -7.63 -6.17 -3.66
C GLY A 185 -6.99 -5.33 -2.56
N PRO A 186 -7.44 -4.07 -2.39
CA PRO A 186 -6.95 -3.22 -1.32
C PRO A 186 -7.30 -3.79 0.05
N LEU A 187 -6.46 -3.50 1.02
CA LEU A 187 -6.69 -3.84 2.43
C LEU A 187 -7.91 -3.06 2.95
N THR A 188 -8.87 -3.75 3.56
CA THR A 188 -10.06 -3.14 4.19
C THR A 188 -9.96 -3.18 5.71
N GLU A 189 -10.79 -2.40 6.40
CA GLU A 189 -10.84 -2.46 7.87
C GLU A 189 -11.26 -3.84 8.39
N ASN A 190 -12.13 -4.55 7.67
CA ASN A 190 -12.52 -5.91 8.04
C ASN A 190 -11.35 -6.91 7.91
N ASP A 191 -10.48 -6.73 6.93
CA ASP A 191 -9.27 -7.54 6.80
C ASP A 191 -8.32 -7.34 7.97
N LEU A 192 -8.18 -6.09 8.43
CA LEU A 192 -7.35 -5.74 9.59
C LEU A 192 -7.86 -6.35 10.90
N LEU A 193 -9.18 -6.44 11.06
CA LEU A 193 -9.79 -7.07 12.24
C LEU A 193 -9.59 -8.60 12.27
N SER A 194 -9.49 -9.23 11.09
CA SER A 194 -9.30 -10.68 10.95
C SER A 194 -7.84 -11.11 10.91
N THR A 195 -6.91 -10.18 10.71
CA THR A 195 -5.48 -10.44 10.54
C THR A 195 -4.67 -9.71 11.61
N ASN A 196 -3.45 -10.15 11.87
CA ASN A 196 -2.55 -9.45 12.80
C ASN A 196 -2.11 -8.11 12.17
N GLU A 197 -2.66 -6.99 12.65
CA GLU A 197 -2.43 -5.62 12.12
C GLU A 197 -0.94 -5.26 11.90
N LYS A 198 -0.03 -5.88 12.67
CA LYS A 198 1.41 -5.63 12.58
C LYS A 198 2.08 -6.15 11.30
N GLN A 199 1.36 -6.94 10.49
CA GLN A 199 1.91 -7.56 9.28
C GLN A 199 1.58 -6.81 7.99
N TYR A 200 0.67 -5.82 8.02
CA TYR A 200 0.17 -5.17 6.81
C TYR A 200 0.24 -3.66 6.92
N PHE A 201 0.67 -3.04 5.83
CA PHE A 201 0.55 -1.59 5.67
C PHE A 201 -0.76 -1.27 4.93
N ARG A 202 -1.46 -0.24 5.36
CA ARG A 202 -2.80 0.12 4.84
C ARG A 202 -2.84 0.40 3.33
N SER A 203 -1.72 0.76 2.73
CA SER A 203 -1.60 1.02 1.28
C SER A 203 -1.32 -0.23 0.44
N GLU A 204 -1.22 -1.41 1.05
CA GLU A 204 -0.94 -2.66 0.35
C GLU A 204 -2.20 -3.29 -0.24
N SER A 205 -1.98 -4.18 -1.22
CA SER A 205 -2.99 -5.09 -1.74
C SER A 205 -2.77 -6.49 -1.20
N ILE A 206 -3.84 -7.16 -0.81
CA ILE A 206 -3.82 -8.51 -0.25
C ILE A 206 -4.64 -9.47 -1.11
N GLY A 207 -4.40 -10.76 -0.98
CA GLY A 207 -5.27 -11.79 -1.52
C GLY A 207 -6.65 -11.74 -0.87
N LYS A 208 -7.72 -11.82 -1.66
CA LYS A 208 -9.11 -11.74 -1.19
C LYS A 208 -9.84 -13.08 -1.21
N SER A 209 -9.41 -13.98 -2.06
CA SER A 209 -10.01 -15.32 -2.18
C SER A 209 -9.04 -16.31 -2.79
N GLY A 210 -9.40 -17.60 -2.80
CA GLY A 210 -8.67 -18.68 -3.47
C GLY A 210 -7.23 -18.84 -3.00
N LEU A 211 -6.35 -19.22 -3.93
CA LEU A 211 -4.90 -19.37 -3.66
C LEU A 211 -4.23 -18.04 -3.28
N GLU A 212 -4.74 -16.92 -3.81
CA GLU A 212 -4.20 -15.62 -3.49
C GLU A 212 -4.29 -15.26 -2.00
N ILE A 213 -5.41 -15.56 -1.33
CA ILE A 213 -5.53 -15.34 0.12
C ILE A 213 -4.81 -16.41 0.92
N GLN A 214 -4.96 -17.69 0.51
CA GLN A 214 -4.39 -18.82 1.25
C GLN A 214 -2.86 -18.76 1.35
N TYR A 215 -2.19 -18.26 0.31
CA TYR A 215 -0.75 -18.13 0.23
C TYR A 215 -0.29 -16.67 0.23
N ASP A 216 -1.12 -15.74 0.73
CA ASP A 216 -0.81 -14.32 0.70
C ASP A 216 0.52 -13.98 1.38
N SER A 217 0.83 -14.61 2.52
CA SER A 217 2.06 -14.37 3.27
C SER A 217 3.34 -14.72 2.49
N TYR A 218 3.27 -15.69 1.58
CA TYR A 218 4.38 -16.09 0.70
C TYR A 218 4.42 -15.23 -0.57
N LEU A 219 3.25 -15.06 -1.19
CA LEU A 219 3.14 -14.36 -2.47
C LEU A 219 3.39 -12.86 -2.36
N ARG A 220 3.00 -12.22 -1.27
CA ARG A 220 3.04 -10.76 -1.10
C ARG A 220 4.44 -10.18 -1.01
N GLY A 221 5.41 -10.97 -0.47
CA GLY A 221 6.74 -10.49 -0.18
C GLY A 221 6.78 -9.53 1.03
N VAL A 222 7.88 -8.81 1.15
CA VAL A 222 8.09 -7.84 2.23
C VAL A 222 8.26 -6.44 1.61
N PRO A 223 7.39 -5.49 1.93
CA PRO A 223 7.49 -4.14 1.37
C PRO A 223 8.76 -3.43 1.86
N GLY A 224 9.29 -2.57 1.03
CA GLY A 224 10.36 -1.65 1.39
C GLY A 224 9.82 -0.50 2.24
N ILE A 225 10.67 0.04 3.10
CA ILE A 225 10.35 1.19 3.95
C ILE A 225 11.40 2.26 3.71
N ARG A 226 10.94 3.45 3.31
CA ARG A 226 11.75 4.65 3.21
C ARG A 226 11.30 5.62 4.30
N THR A 227 12.15 5.87 5.29
CA THR A 227 11.85 6.81 6.36
C THR A 227 12.31 8.20 5.95
N VAL A 228 11.41 9.16 5.91
CA VAL A 228 11.69 10.58 5.63
C VAL A 228 11.55 11.41 6.89
N ILE A 229 12.39 12.41 7.06
CA ILE A 229 12.32 13.40 8.14
C ILE A 229 11.63 14.64 7.59
N VAL A 230 10.61 15.10 8.30
CA VAL A 230 9.80 16.26 7.92
C VAL A 230 10.00 17.41 8.92
N ASP A 231 9.90 18.62 8.44
CA ASP A 231 9.93 19.84 9.26
C ASP A 231 8.53 20.19 9.81
N ARG A 232 8.43 21.35 10.48
CA ARG A 232 7.15 21.85 11.02
C ARG A 232 6.14 22.25 9.94
N LYS A 233 6.60 22.45 8.71
CA LYS A 233 5.74 22.74 7.54
C LYS A 233 5.39 21.47 6.78
N GLU A 234 5.76 20.29 7.34
CA GLU A 234 5.55 18.98 6.73
C GLU A 234 6.32 18.76 5.41
N SER A 235 7.32 19.59 5.14
CA SER A 235 8.22 19.43 4.00
C SER A 235 9.33 18.42 4.31
N ILE A 236 9.66 17.56 3.34
CA ILE A 236 10.72 16.55 3.49
C ILE A 236 12.08 17.26 3.53
N THR A 237 12.79 17.15 4.64
CA THR A 237 14.12 17.75 4.84
C THR A 237 15.25 16.76 4.61
N LYS A 238 15.03 15.48 4.90
CA LYS A 238 16.04 14.44 4.79
C LYS A 238 15.41 13.06 4.66
N GLU A 239 16.05 12.17 3.90
CA GLU A 239 15.81 10.72 3.99
C GLU A 239 16.70 10.12 5.08
N SER A 240 16.12 9.36 6.01
CA SER A 240 16.82 8.84 7.18
C SER A 240 17.26 7.40 6.98
N GLN A 241 16.39 6.55 6.45
CA GLN A 241 16.63 5.12 6.32
C GLN A 241 15.90 4.56 5.10
N ASN A 242 16.57 3.62 4.43
CA ASN A 242 16.00 2.89 3.28
C ASN A 242 16.12 1.39 3.53
N LYS A 243 14.99 0.70 3.60
CA LYS A 243 14.91 -0.75 3.59
C LYS A 243 14.32 -1.18 2.24
N SER A 244 15.09 -1.90 1.44
CA SER A 244 14.62 -2.41 0.15
C SER A 244 13.47 -3.40 0.32
N SER A 245 12.56 -3.45 -0.66
CA SER A 245 11.54 -4.49 -0.73
C SER A 245 12.17 -5.85 -1.04
N ILE A 246 11.54 -6.91 -0.57
CA ILE A 246 11.87 -8.30 -0.91
C ILE A 246 10.65 -8.87 -1.63
N ASP A 247 10.87 -9.30 -2.88
CA ASP A 247 9.79 -9.84 -3.71
C ASP A 247 9.21 -11.12 -3.11
N GLY A 248 7.94 -11.39 -3.44
CA GLY A 248 7.25 -12.58 -2.95
C GLY A 248 7.72 -13.86 -3.63
N ASP A 249 7.60 -14.97 -2.92
CA ASP A 249 7.94 -16.30 -3.42
C ASP A 249 6.94 -16.78 -4.47
N HIS A 250 7.42 -17.59 -5.41
CA HIS A 250 6.59 -18.18 -6.45
C HIS A 250 5.87 -19.43 -5.91
N LEU A 251 4.61 -19.59 -6.28
CA LEU A 251 3.79 -20.75 -5.95
C LEU A 251 3.71 -21.68 -7.15
N VAL A 252 4.27 -22.87 -7.03
CA VAL A 252 4.13 -23.95 -8.03
C VAL A 252 2.99 -24.85 -7.58
N THR A 253 1.95 -24.96 -8.40
CA THR A 253 0.79 -25.81 -8.13
C THR A 253 0.94 -27.18 -8.79
N SER A 254 0.09 -28.14 -8.44
CA SER A 254 0.01 -29.42 -9.14
C SER A 254 -0.93 -29.40 -10.35
N LEU A 255 -1.53 -28.25 -10.65
CA LEU A 255 -2.46 -28.09 -11.77
C LEU A 255 -1.76 -28.30 -13.11
N ASP A 256 -2.52 -28.78 -14.08
CA ASP A 256 -2.18 -28.78 -15.51
C ASP A 256 -3.14 -27.84 -16.22
N VAL A 257 -2.61 -26.75 -16.77
CA VAL A 257 -3.43 -25.69 -17.39
C VAL A 257 -4.29 -26.20 -18.56
N ARG A 258 -3.79 -27.18 -19.34
CA ARG A 258 -4.53 -27.76 -20.47
C ARG A 258 -5.69 -28.63 -19.98
N LEU A 259 -5.42 -29.43 -18.93
CA LEU A 259 -6.44 -30.25 -18.30
C LEU A 259 -7.50 -29.39 -17.60
N GLN A 260 -7.06 -28.28 -16.97
CA GLN A 260 -7.96 -27.28 -16.39
C GLN A 260 -8.89 -26.71 -17.45
N ALA A 261 -8.36 -26.25 -18.60
CA ALA A 261 -9.14 -25.75 -19.73
C ALA A 261 -10.17 -26.76 -20.23
N ALA A 262 -9.74 -28.03 -20.44
CA ALA A 262 -10.62 -29.10 -20.88
C ALA A 262 -11.75 -29.37 -19.86
N THR A 263 -11.40 -29.34 -18.56
CA THR A 263 -12.35 -29.57 -17.47
C THR A 263 -13.38 -28.46 -17.38
N GLU A 264 -12.98 -27.20 -17.43
CA GLU A 264 -13.87 -26.03 -17.45
C GLU A 264 -14.82 -26.06 -18.65
N LYS A 265 -14.28 -26.33 -19.84
CA LYS A 265 -15.08 -26.47 -21.06
C LYS A 265 -16.08 -27.61 -20.94
N ALA A 266 -15.67 -28.78 -20.50
CA ALA A 266 -16.55 -29.95 -20.37
C ALA A 266 -17.68 -29.68 -19.35
N LEU A 267 -17.36 -29.01 -18.22
CA LEU A 267 -18.33 -28.62 -17.21
C LEU A 267 -19.35 -27.62 -17.77
N LYS A 268 -18.87 -26.57 -18.45
CA LYS A 268 -19.73 -25.59 -19.12
C LYS A 268 -20.67 -26.24 -20.12
N ASP A 269 -20.14 -27.11 -21.01
CA ASP A 269 -20.91 -27.83 -22.00
C ASP A 269 -21.94 -28.76 -21.37
N ALA A 270 -21.61 -29.40 -20.24
CA ALA A 270 -22.53 -30.25 -19.48
C ALA A 270 -23.70 -29.46 -18.88
N VAL A 271 -23.43 -28.33 -18.25
CA VAL A 271 -24.45 -27.42 -17.71
C VAL A 271 -25.37 -26.90 -18.80
N LEU A 272 -24.84 -26.48 -19.94
CA LEU A 272 -25.62 -25.98 -21.06
C LEU A 272 -26.51 -27.09 -21.66
N ARG A 273 -26.00 -28.31 -21.84
CA ARG A 273 -26.79 -29.47 -22.28
C ARG A 273 -27.91 -29.83 -21.30
N GLY A 274 -27.60 -29.76 -20.00
CA GLY A 274 -28.62 -29.99 -18.97
C GLY A 274 -29.80 -29.04 -19.11
N ARG A 275 -29.50 -27.73 -19.28
CA ARG A 275 -30.53 -26.70 -19.49
C ARG A 275 -31.31 -26.93 -20.75
N ALA A 276 -30.63 -27.23 -21.86
CA ALA A 276 -31.28 -27.49 -23.15
C ALA A 276 -32.25 -28.70 -23.09
N ASN A 277 -31.97 -29.67 -22.23
CA ASN A 277 -32.81 -30.84 -21.99
C ASN A 277 -33.89 -30.60 -20.90
N GLY A 278 -34.09 -29.38 -20.45
CA GLY A 278 -35.15 -29.02 -19.51
C GLY A 278 -34.78 -29.28 -18.01
N TYR A 279 -33.56 -29.69 -17.70
CA TYR A 279 -33.14 -29.87 -16.34
C TYR A 279 -32.75 -28.53 -15.67
N LYS A 280 -32.98 -28.42 -14.33
CA LYS A 280 -32.42 -27.36 -13.52
C LYS A 280 -30.92 -27.57 -13.38
N SER A 281 -30.14 -27.04 -14.28
CA SER A 281 -28.68 -27.14 -14.30
C SER A 281 -28.07 -25.74 -14.21
N ASP A 282 -28.05 -25.19 -12.98
CA ASP A 282 -27.63 -23.79 -12.76
C ASP A 282 -26.12 -23.68 -12.46
N SER A 283 -25.53 -24.74 -11.91
CA SER A 283 -24.12 -24.81 -11.55
C SER A 283 -23.60 -26.24 -11.64
N GLY A 284 -22.30 -26.39 -11.53
CA GLY A 284 -21.63 -27.68 -11.43
C GLY A 284 -20.22 -27.53 -10.91
N ALA A 285 -19.62 -28.64 -10.48
CA ALA A 285 -18.21 -28.68 -10.09
C ALA A 285 -17.57 -29.97 -10.61
N ALA A 286 -16.28 -29.89 -10.94
CA ALA A 286 -15.48 -31.01 -11.38
C ALA A 286 -14.08 -30.95 -10.78
N VAL A 287 -13.57 -32.09 -10.33
CA VAL A 287 -12.21 -32.23 -9.83
C VAL A 287 -11.54 -33.41 -10.55
N VAL A 288 -10.34 -33.17 -11.05
CA VAL A 288 -9.52 -34.20 -11.67
C VAL A 288 -8.29 -34.46 -10.80
N MET A 289 -8.12 -35.68 -10.38
CA MET A 289 -7.04 -36.10 -9.49
C MET A 289 -6.25 -37.28 -10.09
N ASP A 290 -4.93 -37.23 -9.98
CA ASP A 290 -4.08 -38.40 -10.26
C ASP A 290 -4.18 -39.40 -9.11
N VAL A 291 -4.77 -40.54 -9.39
CA VAL A 291 -5.03 -41.60 -8.37
C VAL A 291 -3.76 -42.23 -7.80
N ARG A 292 -2.63 -42.10 -8.47
CA ARG A 292 -1.33 -42.63 -8.00
C ARG A 292 -0.62 -41.70 -7.02
N THR A 293 -0.80 -40.41 -7.18
CA THR A 293 -0.07 -39.41 -6.41
C THR A 293 -0.96 -38.59 -5.47
N GLY A 294 -2.28 -38.63 -5.67
CA GLY A 294 -3.24 -37.78 -4.96
C GLY A 294 -3.22 -36.32 -5.37
N ARG A 295 -2.44 -35.93 -6.41
CA ARG A 295 -2.36 -34.56 -6.86
C ARG A 295 -3.62 -34.12 -7.58
N ILE A 296 -4.13 -32.93 -7.26
CA ILE A 296 -5.21 -32.30 -8.00
C ILE A 296 -4.61 -31.68 -9.26
N LEU A 297 -5.08 -32.13 -10.43
CA LEU A 297 -4.59 -31.67 -11.74
C LEU A 297 -5.51 -30.62 -12.35
N ALA A 298 -6.82 -30.65 -12.03
CA ALA A 298 -7.76 -29.62 -12.45
C ALA A 298 -8.92 -29.52 -11.42
N MET A 299 -9.45 -28.32 -11.28
CA MET A 299 -10.60 -28.02 -10.41
C MET A 299 -11.43 -26.90 -11.04
N ALA A 300 -12.68 -27.16 -11.40
CA ALA A 300 -13.59 -26.24 -12.05
C ALA A 300 -14.93 -26.18 -11.30
N SER A 301 -15.51 -24.97 -11.22
CA SER A 301 -16.83 -24.74 -10.63
C SER A 301 -17.55 -23.56 -11.28
#